data_e82955420fc6389c34b74421edea7832
#
_entry.id   e82955420fc6389c34b74421edea7832
#
_cell.length_a   1.000
_cell.length_b   1.000
_cell.length_c   1.000
_cell.angle_alpha   90.00
_cell.angle_beta   90.00
_cell.angle_gamma   90.00
#
_symmetry.space_group_name_H-M   'P 1'
#
loop_
_entity.id
_entity.type
_entity.pdbx_description
1 polymer ?
#
loop_
_entity_poly.entity_id
_entity_poly.type
_entity_poly.pdbx_seq_one_letter_code
_entity_poly.pdbx_strand_id
1 'polypeptide(L)'
;MNKIAICDNNPKAKEQIRKCCEKYDAKEGNMNEYYEFSSGEDLLASSLHFDLIFLDIEMDDINGIETAEQIRKTDMNVLLIIVSGYSKYKTRAYGLHVFDYIDKPFRSSQIEHVLQEVKRYQKLMETKFTVFRTTEGVTKLNIKEVLYLEFKSRKTHIYTTNGIYITKETLNECMNRLKEYDFFSPHRAFIVNFYHIRSFDSSSILLDDQEKTALPISKLRVKEFREEFLMYLEKAVSHV
;
A
#
# COMPACT_ATOMS: atom_id res chain seq x y z
N MET A 1 11.61 6.65 2.40
CA MET A 1 12.37 6.81 3.67
C MET A 1 11.35 6.71 4.78
N ASN A 2 11.46 5.67 5.62
CA ASN A 2 10.54 5.43 6.73
C ASN A 2 11.22 5.73 8.06
N LYS A 3 10.43 6.11 9.07
CA LYS A 3 10.87 6.19 10.46
C LYS A 3 10.46 4.92 11.18
N ILE A 4 11.45 4.20 11.68
CA ILE A 4 11.27 2.91 12.34
C ILE A 4 11.63 3.04 13.82
N ALA A 5 10.67 2.75 14.70
CA ALA A 5 10.91 2.67 16.12
C ALA A 5 11.22 1.22 16.54
N ILE A 6 12.13 1.07 17.48
CA ILE A 6 12.47 -0.20 18.14
C ILE A 6 12.35 0.02 19.64
N CYS A 7 11.33 -0.55 20.25
CA CYS A 7 11.01 -0.39 21.67
C CYS A 7 11.17 -1.72 22.39
N ASP A 8 12.21 -1.82 23.22
CA ASP A 8 12.57 -3.03 23.98
C ASP A 8 13.48 -2.60 25.15
N ASN A 9 13.23 -3.07 26.36
CA ASN A 9 14.09 -2.76 27.51
C ASN A 9 15.45 -3.50 27.46
N ASN A 10 15.58 -4.51 26.59
CA ASN A 10 16.82 -5.24 26.40
C ASN A 10 17.68 -4.63 25.28
N PRO A 11 18.85 -4.00 25.60
CA PRO A 11 19.70 -3.36 24.59
C PRO A 11 20.21 -4.32 23.50
N LYS A 12 20.45 -5.60 23.85
CA LYS A 12 20.90 -6.60 22.88
C LYS A 12 19.82 -6.94 21.86
N ALA A 13 18.55 -7.00 22.29
CA ALA A 13 17.42 -7.25 21.40
C ALA A 13 17.25 -6.06 20.44
N LYS A 14 17.30 -4.81 20.93
CA LYS A 14 17.27 -3.61 20.09
C LYS A 14 18.37 -3.62 19.04
N GLU A 15 19.61 -3.84 19.47
CA GLU A 15 20.78 -3.90 18.57
C GLU A 15 20.61 -5.00 17.50
N GLN A 16 20.10 -6.17 17.88
CA GLN A 16 19.88 -7.28 16.96
C GLN A 16 18.81 -6.92 15.89
N ILE A 17 17.67 -6.37 16.30
CA ILE A 17 16.62 -5.93 15.39
C ILE A 17 17.17 -4.86 14.44
N ARG A 18 17.83 -3.84 14.99
CA ARG A 18 18.43 -2.76 14.22
C ARG A 18 19.41 -3.26 13.15
N LYS A 19 20.35 -4.12 13.54
CA LYS A 19 21.31 -4.72 12.60
C LYS A 19 20.64 -5.51 11.48
N CYS A 20 19.54 -6.23 11.77
CA CYS A 20 18.77 -6.93 10.76
C CYS A 20 18.12 -5.94 9.78
N CYS A 21 17.53 -4.85 10.29
CA CYS A 21 16.91 -3.80 9.49
C CYS A 21 17.94 -3.07 8.62
N GLU A 22 19.08 -2.65 9.18
CA GLU A 22 20.16 -1.98 8.44
C GLU A 22 20.74 -2.87 7.33
N LYS A 23 20.89 -4.18 7.61
CA LYS A 23 21.33 -5.16 6.60
C LYS A 23 20.31 -5.28 5.46
N TYR A 24 19.03 -5.31 5.79
CA TYR A 24 17.96 -5.34 4.81
C TYR A 24 17.96 -4.07 3.96
N ASP A 25 18.10 -2.90 4.59
CA ASP A 25 18.15 -1.61 3.89
C ASP A 25 19.33 -1.52 2.92
N ALA A 26 20.50 -1.97 3.35
CA ALA A 26 21.70 -1.99 2.49
C ALA A 26 21.50 -2.87 1.25
N LYS A 27 20.77 -4.00 1.39
CA LYS A 27 20.44 -4.91 0.29
C LYS A 27 19.42 -4.30 -0.68
N GLU A 28 18.42 -3.60 -0.16
CA GLU A 28 17.29 -3.07 -0.92
C GLU A 28 17.47 -1.61 -1.39
N GLY A 29 18.58 -0.96 -0.99
CA GLY A 29 18.86 0.45 -1.29
C GLY A 29 17.91 1.43 -0.59
N ASN A 30 17.34 1.02 0.56
CA ASN A 30 16.48 1.88 1.36
C ASN A 30 17.33 2.83 2.24
N MET A 31 16.74 3.97 2.62
CA MET A 31 17.31 4.91 3.60
C MET A 31 16.25 5.16 4.68
N ASN A 32 16.21 4.27 5.69
CA ASN A 32 15.31 4.39 6.82
C ASN A 32 16.01 5.05 8.02
N GLU A 33 15.24 5.75 8.85
CA GLU A 33 15.69 6.31 10.11
C GLU A 33 15.27 5.41 11.26
N TYR A 34 16.18 5.16 12.21
CA TYR A 34 15.94 4.28 13.33
C TYR A 34 15.96 5.03 14.65
N TYR A 35 14.95 4.78 15.48
CA TYR A 35 14.78 5.37 16.80
C TYR A 35 14.60 4.26 17.82
N GLU A 36 15.39 4.31 18.90
CA GLU A 36 15.38 3.30 19.94
C GLU A 36 14.77 3.82 21.23
N PHE A 37 13.87 3.05 21.81
CA PHE A 37 13.21 3.33 23.07
C PHE A 37 13.43 2.18 24.04
N SER A 38 13.51 2.48 25.33
CA SER A 38 13.70 1.46 26.37
C SER A 38 12.43 1.21 27.18
N SER A 39 11.40 2.05 26.98
CA SER A 39 10.09 1.91 27.62
C SER A 39 8.95 2.31 26.70
N GLY A 40 7.74 1.85 27.01
CA GLY A 40 6.53 2.26 26.31
C GLY A 40 6.21 3.74 26.49
N GLU A 41 6.51 4.28 27.67
CA GLU A 41 6.33 5.69 28.01
C GLU A 41 7.17 6.60 27.16
N ASP A 42 8.47 6.27 26.96
CA ASP A 42 9.38 7.05 26.13
C ASP A 42 8.89 7.05 24.67
N LEU A 43 8.44 5.90 24.16
CA LEU A 43 7.86 5.79 22.83
C LEU A 43 6.62 6.65 22.68
N LEU A 44 5.69 6.60 23.65
CA LEU A 44 4.44 7.37 23.64
C LEU A 44 4.66 8.87 23.83
N ALA A 45 5.69 9.27 24.56
CA ALA A 45 6.07 10.67 24.75
C ALA A 45 6.75 11.28 23.52
N SER A 46 7.18 10.46 22.57
CA SER A 46 7.81 10.95 21.33
C SER A 46 6.79 11.73 20.47
N SER A 47 7.21 12.91 20.02
CA SER A 47 6.45 13.72 19.06
C SER A 47 6.59 13.24 17.60
N LEU A 48 7.37 12.19 17.35
CA LEU A 48 7.61 11.66 16.02
C LEU A 48 6.47 10.72 15.62
N HIS A 49 6.12 10.78 14.33
CA HIS A 49 5.28 9.74 13.70
C HIS A 49 6.19 8.66 13.13
N PHE A 50 5.87 7.41 13.41
CA PHE A 50 6.59 6.25 12.92
C PHE A 50 5.76 5.52 11.87
N ASP A 51 6.42 4.98 10.85
CA ASP A 51 5.80 4.14 9.84
C ASP A 51 5.75 2.67 10.27
N LEU A 52 6.70 2.27 11.11
CA LEU A 52 6.88 0.91 11.61
C LEU A 52 7.40 0.94 13.05
N ILE A 53 6.84 0.10 13.91
CA ILE A 53 7.27 -0.05 15.30
C ILE A 53 7.50 -1.53 15.59
N PHE A 54 8.71 -1.90 15.99
CA PHE A 54 9.00 -3.16 16.68
C PHE A 54 8.82 -2.92 18.17
N LEU A 55 7.92 -3.68 18.82
CA LEU A 55 7.52 -3.47 20.19
C LEU A 55 7.61 -4.75 20.99
N ASP A 56 8.44 -4.75 22.04
CA ASP A 56 8.41 -5.82 23.03
C ASP A 56 7.21 -5.71 23.95
N ILE A 57 6.69 -6.83 24.41
CA ILE A 57 5.63 -6.89 25.43
C ILE A 57 6.21 -6.77 26.83
N GLU A 58 7.39 -7.32 27.07
CA GLU A 58 8.01 -7.37 28.39
C GLU A 58 8.86 -6.15 28.68
N MET A 59 8.21 -5.11 29.14
CA MET A 59 8.86 -3.88 29.64
C MET A 59 8.37 -3.59 31.05
N ASP A 60 9.19 -2.87 31.84
CA ASP A 60 9.02 -2.79 33.30
C ASP A 60 7.80 -1.96 33.74
N ASP A 61 7.49 -0.84 33.11
CA ASP A 61 6.42 0.08 33.55
C ASP A 61 5.10 -0.19 32.82
N ILE A 62 4.90 0.38 31.63
CA ILE A 62 3.76 0.03 30.77
C ILE A 62 4.18 -1.12 29.85
N ASN A 63 3.46 -2.25 29.89
CA ASN A 63 3.76 -3.37 29.01
C ASN A 63 3.43 -3.04 27.53
N GLY A 64 4.07 -3.75 26.60
CA GLY A 64 3.92 -3.48 25.18
C GLY A 64 2.50 -3.61 24.64
N ILE A 65 1.62 -4.39 25.28
CA ILE A 65 0.19 -4.47 24.89
C ILE A 65 -0.53 -3.18 25.24
N GLU A 66 -0.31 -2.62 26.42
CA GLU A 66 -0.89 -1.35 26.83
C GLU A 66 -0.33 -0.19 25.99
N THR A 67 0.96 -0.24 25.68
CA THR A 67 1.61 0.70 24.76
C THR A 67 0.93 0.64 23.37
N ALA A 68 0.72 -0.56 22.81
CA ALA A 68 0.03 -0.75 21.54
C ALA A 68 -1.43 -0.24 21.59
N GLU A 69 -2.15 -0.47 22.69
CA GLU A 69 -3.51 0.07 22.90
C GLU A 69 -3.53 1.60 22.88
N GLN A 70 -2.54 2.27 23.50
CA GLN A 70 -2.45 3.74 23.47
C GLN A 70 -2.09 4.24 22.07
N ILE A 71 -1.15 3.60 21.37
CA ILE A 71 -0.81 3.93 19.98
C ILE A 71 -2.08 3.84 19.11
N ARG A 72 -2.86 2.77 19.23
CA ARG A 72 -4.07 2.56 18.41
C ARG A 72 -5.18 3.58 18.65
N LYS A 73 -5.20 4.27 19.80
CA LYS A 73 -6.13 5.38 20.04
C LYS A 73 -5.81 6.62 19.20
N THR A 74 -4.55 6.80 18.82
CA THR A 74 -4.07 7.99 18.09
C THR A 74 -3.64 7.71 16.67
N ASP A 75 -3.15 6.48 16.41
CA ASP A 75 -2.67 6.07 15.09
C ASP A 75 -3.06 4.62 14.77
N MET A 76 -4.02 4.48 13.86
CA MET A 76 -4.47 3.18 13.34
C MET A 76 -3.61 2.68 12.18
N ASN A 77 -2.78 3.54 11.58
CA ASN A 77 -2.07 3.25 10.34
C ASN A 77 -0.64 2.76 10.55
N VAL A 78 -0.01 3.14 11.67
CA VAL A 78 1.36 2.68 11.97
C VAL A 78 1.41 1.15 12.01
N LEU A 79 2.41 0.56 11.34
CA LEU A 79 2.60 -0.88 11.34
C LEU A 79 3.25 -1.30 12.66
N LEU A 80 2.54 -2.12 13.45
CA LEU A 80 3.04 -2.66 14.71
C LEU A 80 3.49 -4.09 14.53
N ILE A 81 4.73 -4.39 14.86
CA ILE A 81 5.28 -5.74 14.94
C ILE A 81 5.59 -6.01 16.41
N ILE A 82 4.93 -7.00 16.98
CA ILE A 82 5.24 -7.44 18.35
C ILE A 82 6.42 -8.42 18.29
N VAL A 83 7.38 -8.21 19.19
CA VAL A 83 8.55 -9.11 19.33
C VAL A 83 8.65 -9.56 20.77
N SER A 84 8.19 -10.77 21.11
CA SER A 84 8.08 -11.20 22.52
C SER A 84 8.33 -12.69 22.72
N GLY A 85 8.78 -13.05 23.93
CA GLY A 85 8.91 -14.44 24.38
C GLY A 85 7.60 -15.12 24.79
N TYR A 86 6.48 -14.40 24.87
CA TYR A 86 5.23 -14.90 25.46
C TYR A 86 4.10 -15.07 24.47
N SER A 87 3.91 -16.28 23.99
CA SER A 87 2.83 -16.64 23.05
C SER A 87 1.39 -16.39 23.58
N LYS A 88 1.22 -16.31 24.92
CA LYS A 88 -0.10 -16.04 25.56
C LYS A 88 -0.72 -14.70 25.17
N TYR A 89 0.09 -13.73 24.73
CA TYR A 89 -0.40 -12.42 24.32
C TYR A 89 -0.78 -12.33 22.85
N LYS A 90 -0.51 -13.36 22.03
CA LYS A 90 -0.82 -13.35 20.58
C LYS A 90 -2.27 -12.99 20.29
N THR A 91 -3.23 -13.62 20.95
CA THR A 91 -4.67 -13.36 20.71
C THR A 91 -5.01 -11.90 21.00
N ARG A 92 -4.48 -11.32 22.10
CA ARG A 92 -4.72 -9.90 22.45
C ARG A 92 -4.04 -8.97 21.46
N ALA A 93 -2.81 -9.27 21.04
CA ALA A 93 -2.08 -8.51 20.05
C ALA A 93 -2.81 -8.45 18.70
N TYR A 94 -3.31 -9.56 18.20
CA TYR A 94 -4.12 -9.58 16.96
C TYR A 94 -5.39 -8.75 17.06
N GLY A 95 -6.02 -8.67 18.23
CA GLY A 95 -7.15 -7.76 18.49
C GLY A 95 -6.80 -6.27 18.38
N LEU A 96 -5.52 -5.93 18.45
CA LEU A 96 -4.99 -4.56 18.28
C LEU A 96 -4.52 -4.27 16.84
N HIS A 97 -4.90 -5.11 15.88
CA HIS A 97 -4.49 -4.96 14.49
C HIS A 97 -2.96 -4.82 14.32
N VAL A 98 -2.19 -5.69 15.01
CA VAL A 98 -0.75 -5.77 14.77
C VAL A 98 -0.50 -6.35 13.38
N PHE A 99 0.55 -5.87 12.74
CA PHE A 99 0.94 -6.35 11.41
C PHE A 99 1.50 -7.77 11.49
N ASP A 100 2.36 -8.02 12.47
CA ASP A 100 2.92 -9.36 12.68
C ASP A 100 3.34 -9.57 14.14
N TYR A 101 3.66 -10.83 14.48
CA TYR A 101 4.12 -11.26 15.80
C TYR A 101 5.32 -12.19 15.67
N ILE A 102 6.46 -11.78 16.23
CA ILE A 102 7.73 -12.52 16.20
C ILE A 102 8.03 -13.08 17.58
N ASP A 103 8.18 -14.40 17.69
CA ASP A 103 8.56 -15.05 18.95
C ASP A 103 10.06 -14.89 19.22
N LYS A 104 10.44 -14.50 20.44
CA LYS A 104 11.83 -14.57 20.94
C LYS A 104 12.15 -16.01 21.41
N PRO A 105 13.34 -16.54 21.11
CA PRO A 105 14.43 -15.96 20.35
C PRO A 105 14.14 -16.01 18.83
N PHE A 106 14.41 -14.92 18.14
CA PHE A 106 14.19 -14.81 16.70
C PHE A 106 15.48 -14.94 15.89
N ARG A 107 15.34 -15.33 14.62
CA ARG A 107 16.42 -15.36 13.63
C ARG A 107 16.34 -14.12 12.74
N SER A 108 17.49 -13.69 12.21
CA SER A 108 17.54 -12.56 11.26
C SER A 108 16.59 -12.74 10.06
N SER A 109 16.42 -13.99 9.60
CA SER A 109 15.50 -14.30 8.48
C SER A 109 14.02 -13.97 8.78
N GLN A 110 13.59 -14.03 10.04
CA GLN A 110 12.22 -13.66 10.42
C GLN A 110 12.00 -12.15 10.36
N ILE A 111 12.97 -11.36 10.83
CA ILE A 111 12.95 -9.91 10.68
C ILE A 111 12.99 -9.51 9.20
N GLU A 112 13.87 -10.13 8.41
CA GLU A 112 13.96 -9.88 6.96
C GLU A 112 12.63 -10.20 6.24
N HIS A 113 12.00 -11.33 6.57
CA HIS A 113 10.70 -11.70 6.02
C HIS A 113 9.61 -10.66 6.34
N VAL A 114 9.51 -10.25 7.60
CA VAL A 114 8.52 -9.25 8.01
C VAL A 114 8.76 -7.90 7.31
N LEU A 115 10.02 -7.48 7.15
CA LEU A 115 10.35 -6.25 6.41
C LEU A 115 9.97 -6.35 4.92
N GLN A 116 10.11 -7.53 4.30
CA GLN A 116 9.63 -7.78 2.93
C GLN A 116 8.10 -7.63 2.86
N GLU A 117 7.36 -8.22 3.82
CA GLU A 117 5.90 -8.08 3.87
C GLU A 117 5.46 -6.64 4.15
N VAL A 118 6.16 -5.90 5.03
CA VAL A 118 5.93 -4.47 5.26
C VAL A 118 6.11 -3.66 3.96
N LYS A 119 7.23 -3.87 3.25
CA LYS A 119 7.50 -3.20 1.97
C LYS A 119 6.41 -3.49 0.94
N ARG A 120 5.98 -4.75 0.87
CA ARG A 120 4.91 -5.19 0.00
C ARG A 120 3.58 -4.52 0.35
N TYR A 121 3.21 -4.51 1.63
CA TYR A 121 2.01 -3.85 2.12
C TYR A 121 2.02 -2.34 1.83
N GLN A 122 3.13 -1.66 2.13
CA GLN A 122 3.29 -0.24 1.84
C GLN A 122 3.14 0.05 0.35
N LYS A 123 3.73 -0.76 -0.53
CA LYS A 123 3.56 -0.64 -1.99
C LYS A 123 2.10 -0.79 -2.42
N LEU A 124 1.34 -1.71 -1.79
CA LEU A 124 -0.10 -1.85 -2.03
C LEU A 124 -0.90 -0.65 -1.51
N MET A 125 -0.45 -0.05 -0.41
CA MET A 125 -1.08 1.12 0.22
C MET A 125 -0.61 2.46 -0.36
N GLU A 126 0.47 2.48 -1.15
CA GLU A 126 0.92 3.69 -1.85
C GLU A 126 -0.22 4.27 -2.68
N THR A 127 -0.77 5.36 -2.18
CA THR A 127 -1.78 6.13 -2.90
C THR A 127 -1.07 6.90 -4.00
N LYS A 128 -1.01 6.30 -5.19
CA LYS A 128 -0.46 6.98 -6.36
C LYS A 128 -1.43 8.05 -6.83
N PHE A 129 -0.94 9.27 -6.98
CA PHE A 129 -1.71 10.37 -7.51
C PHE A 129 -1.22 10.76 -8.91
N THR A 130 -2.15 11.19 -9.73
CA THR A 130 -1.84 11.89 -10.98
C THR A 130 -2.54 13.24 -11.01
N VAL A 131 -2.07 14.14 -11.87
CA VAL A 131 -2.60 15.50 -11.96
C VAL A 131 -3.17 15.72 -13.37
N PHE A 132 -4.43 16.16 -13.45
CA PHE A 132 -5.07 16.53 -14.69
C PHE A 132 -5.43 18.03 -14.70
N ARG A 133 -5.39 18.63 -15.89
CA ARG A 133 -5.94 19.97 -16.11
C ARG A 133 -7.40 19.84 -16.50
N THR A 134 -8.28 19.88 -15.52
CA THR A 134 -9.72 19.75 -15.72
C THR A 134 -10.39 21.10 -15.95
N THR A 135 -11.69 21.09 -16.22
CA THR A 135 -12.52 22.32 -16.27
C THR A 135 -12.61 23.03 -14.91
N GLU A 136 -12.29 22.35 -13.82
CA GLU A 136 -12.28 22.89 -12.47
C GLU A 136 -10.89 23.43 -12.05
N GLY A 137 -9.88 23.32 -12.93
CA GLY A 137 -8.51 23.73 -12.68
C GLY A 137 -7.55 22.54 -12.63
N VAL A 138 -6.49 22.66 -11.83
CA VAL A 138 -5.50 21.59 -11.64
C VAL A 138 -6.04 20.62 -10.59
N THR A 139 -6.44 19.44 -11.02
CA THR A 139 -7.07 18.43 -10.17
C THR A 139 -6.11 17.27 -9.90
N LYS A 140 -5.82 17.00 -8.63
CA LYS A 140 -5.05 15.82 -8.18
C LYS A 140 -6.02 14.66 -7.97
N LEU A 141 -5.85 13.57 -8.72
CA LEU A 141 -6.69 12.38 -8.62
C LEU A 141 -5.86 11.19 -8.11
N ASN A 142 -6.45 10.43 -7.19
CA ASN A 142 -5.93 9.14 -6.76
C ASN A 142 -6.12 8.13 -7.91
N ILE A 143 -5.05 7.47 -8.31
CA ILE A 143 -5.08 6.48 -9.40
C ILE A 143 -6.07 5.35 -9.12
N LYS A 144 -6.19 4.90 -7.87
CA LYS A 144 -7.14 3.85 -7.47
C LYS A 144 -8.61 4.29 -7.55
N GLU A 145 -8.88 5.58 -7.56
CA GLU A 145 -10.24 6.10 -7.70
C GLU A 145 -10.66 6.27 -9.16
N VAL A 146 -9.70 6.30 -10.09
CA VAL A 146 -10.00 6.42 -11.52
C VAL A 146 -10.44 5.08 -12.07
N LEU A 147 -11.69 4.99 -12.52
CA LEU A 147 -12.30 3.80 -13.12
C LEU A 147 -11.89 3.66 -14.59
N TYR A 148 -12.21 4.66 -15.37
CA TYR A 148 -11.91 4.73 -16.80
C TYR A 148 -11.94 6.17 -17.33
N LEU A 149 -11.43 6.37 -18.54
CA LEU A 149 -11.54 7.63 -19.28
C LEU A 149 -12.31 7.37 -20.58
N GLU A 150 -13.15 8.32 -20.95
CA GLU A 150 -13.94 8.29 -22.19
C GLU A 150 -13.75 9.57 -23.00
N PHE A 151 -13.43 9.44 -24.28
CA PHE A 151 -13.49 10.58 -25.21
C PHE A 151 -14.89 10.73 -25.77
N LYS A 152 -15.57 11.78 -25.34
CA LYS A 152 -16.97 12.06 -25.66
C LYS A 152 -17.19 13.57 -25.83
N SER A 153 -17.99 13.96 -26.79
CA SER A 153 -18.31 15.38 -27.04
C SER A 153 -17.07 16.28 -27.18
N ARG A 154 -16.02 15.78 -27.86
CA ARG A 154 -14.75 16.48 -28.10
C ARG A 154 -13.96 16.79 -26.82
N LYS A 155 -14.21 16.09 -25.73
CA LYS A 155 -13.52 16.22 -24.45
C LYS A 155 -13.25 14.84 -23.87
N THR A 156 -12.24 14.74 -23.02
CA THR A 156 -11.97 13.53 -22.26
C THR A 156 -12.67 13.64 -20.89
N HIS A 157 -13.53 12.69 -20.59
CA HIS A 157 -14.20 12.52 -19.30
C HIS A 157 -13.44 11.49 -18.49
N ILE A 158 -13.11 11.82 -17.24
CA ILE A 158 -12.42 10.96 -16.29
C ILE A 158 -13.46 10.51 -15.27
N TYR A 159 -13.83 9.26 -15.32
CA TYR A 159 -14.80 8.66 -14.41
C TYR A 159 -14.06 8.11 -13.19
N THR A 160 -14.49 8.53 -12.02
CA THR A 160 -13.89 8.11 -10.74
C THR A 160 -14.98 7.60 -9.80
N THR A 161 -14.55 6.95 -8.70
CA THR A 161 -15.48 6.53 -7.64
C THR A 161 -16.22 7.68 -6.97
N ASN A 162 -15.69 8.92 -7.08
CA ASN A 162 -16.19 10.12 -6.40
C ASN A 162 -16.87 11.13 -7.35
N GLY A 163 -16.91 10.86 -8.67
CA GLY A 163 -17.51 11.76 -9.64
C GLY A 163 -16.81 11.76 -11.00
N ILE A 164 -17.19 12.70 -11.85
CA ILE A 164 -16.70 12.81 -13.22
C ILE A 164 -15.98 14.14 -13.39
N TYR A 165 -14.73 14.08 -13.84
CA TYR A 165 -13.93 15.26 -14.18
C TYR A 165 -13.78 15.37 -15.71
N ILE A 166 -13.71 16.58 -16.22
CA ILE A 166 -13.59 16.82 -17.66
C ILE A 166 -12.28 17.55 -17.95
N THR A 167 -11.51 17.01 -18.89
CA THR A 167 -10.27 17.63 -19.36
C THR A 167 -10.30 17.91 -20.87
N LYS A 168 -9.52 18.88 -21.33
CA LYS A 168 -9.27 19.14 -22.75
C LYS A 168 -8.12 18.29 -23.30
N GLU A 169 -7.41 17.58 -22.44
CA GLU A 169 -6.32 16.68 -22.84
C GLU A 169 -6.91 15.53 -23.69
N THR A 170 -6.17 15.13 -24.71
CA THR A 170 -6.54 13.96 -25.54
C THR A 170 -6.35 12.67 -24.76
N LEU A 171 -7.01 11.58 -25.18
CA LEU A 171 -6.78 10.26 -24.57
C LEU A 171 -5.31 9.82 -24.65
N ASN A 172 -4.60 10.17 -25.73
CA ASN A 172 -3.17 9.84 -25.85
C ASN A 172 -2.32 10.56 -24.82
N GLU A 173 -2.56 11.84 -24.55
CA GLU A 173 -1.89 12.59 -23.50
C GLU A 173 -2.21 12.01 -22.12
N CYS A 174 -3.47 11.67 -21.86
CA CYS A 174 -3.88 10.98 -20.64
C CYS A 174 -3.22 9.61 -20.53
N MET A 175 -3.20 8.80 -21.60
CA MET A 175 -2.56 7.47 -21.58
C MET A 175 -1.05 7.55 -21.31
N ASN A 176 -0.35 8.52 -21.89
CA ASN A 176 1.08 8.73 -21.63
C ASN A 176 1.35 9.04 -20.16
N ARG A 177 0.47 9.75 -19.50
CA ARG A 177 0.54 10.05 -18.07
C ARG A 177 0.21 8.82 -17.20
N LEU A 178 -0.73 8.00 -17.65
CA LEU A 178 -1.20 6.81 -16.93
C LEU A 178 -0.38 5.55 -17.24
N LYS A 179 0.63 5.66 -18.11
CA LYS A 179 1.41 4.54 -18.65
C LYS A 179 2.12 3.69 -17.57
N GLU A 180 2.47 4.31 -16.43
CA GLU A 180 3.13 3.62 -15.31
C GLU A 180 2.15 3.00 -14.31
N TYR A 181 0.83 3.13 -14.57
CA TYR A 181 -0.23 2.71 -13.66
C TYR A 181 -1.17 1.78 -14.39
N ASP A 182 -1.02 0.57 -14.41
CA ASP A 182 -1.88 -0.52 -14.90
C ASP A 182 -3.18 -0.10 -15.65
N PHE A 183 -3.07 0.87 -16.60
CA PHE A 183 -4.14 1.33 -17.48
C PHE A 183 -3.92 0.81 -18.89
N PHE A 184 -5.02 0.54 -19.58
CA PHE A 184 -5.02 0.08 -20.95
C PHE A 184 -6.07 0.82 -21.81
N SER A 185 -5.80 1.00 -23.12
CA SER A 185 -6.77 1.56 -24.08
C SER A 185 -7.40 0.44 -24.90
N PRO A 186 -8.55 -0.14 -24.49
CA PRO A 186 -9.20 -1.24 -25.19
C PRO A 186 -9.88 -0.81 -26.48
N HIS A 187 -10.20 0.47 -26.60
CA HIS A 187 -10.88 1.07 -27.72
C HIS A 187 -10.39 2.51 -27.92
N ARG A 188 -10.46 3.04 -29.16
CA ARG A 188 -10.01 4.41 -29.50
C ARG A 188 -10.62 5.54 -28.66
N ALA A 189 -11.75 5.27 -28.01
CA ALA A 189 -12.47 6.24 -27.22
C ALA A 189 -12.38 5.98 -25.70
N PHE A 190 -11.68 4.93 -25.26
CA PHE A 190 -11.63 4.53 -23.85
C PHE A 190 -10.23 4.19 -23.38
N ILE A 191 -9.95 4.51 -22.12
CA ILE A 191 -8.84 3.99 -21.31
C ILE A 191 -9.45 3.40 -20.05
N VAL A 192 -9.08 2.18 -19.67
CA VAL A 192 -9.60 1.47 -18.50
C VAL A 192 -8.49 1.21 -17.50
N ASN A 193 -8.81 1.29 -16.21
CA ASN A 193 -7.95 0.88 -15.12
C ASN A 193 -8.13 -0.61 -14.82
N PHE A 194 -7.09 -1.40 -14.91
CA PHE A 194 -7.13 -2.85 -14.65
C PHE A 194 -7.60 -3.18 -13.23
N TYR A 195 -7.33 -2.31 -12.27
CA TYR A 195 -7.76 -2.49 -10.89
C TYR A 195 -9.29 -2.64 -10.74
N HIS A 196 -10.06 -2.01 -11.61
CA HIS A 196 -11.53 -2.01 -11.55
C HIS A 196 -12.19 -2.99 -12.51
N ILE A 197 -11.44 -3.87 -13.15
CA ILE A 197 -12.02 -4.86 -14.07
C ILE A 197 -12.50 -6.07 -13.27
N ARG A 198 -13.79 -6.35 -13.36
CA ARG A 198 -14.42 -7.54 -12.81
C ARG A 198 -14.29 -8.74 -13.75
N SER A 199 -14.57 -8.54 -15.03
CA SER A 199 -14.50 -9.59 -16.06
C SER A 199 -14.45 -8.98 -17.46
N PHE A 200 -14.09 -9.76 -18.45
CA PHE A 200 -14.14 -9.36 -19.85
C PHE A 200 -14.44 -10.55 -20.76
N ASP A 201 -14.95 -10.25 -21.96
CA ASP A 201 -15.13 -11.19 -23.07
C ASP A 201 -14.46 -10.68 -24.36
N SER A 202 -14.85 -11.20 -25.53
CA SER A 202 -14.29 -10.79 -26.82
C SER A 202 -14.79 -9.43 -27.32
N SER A 203 -15.75 -8.81 -26.66
CA SER A 203 -16.44 -7.59 -27.10
C SER A 203 -16.54 -6.50 -26.06
N SER A 204 -16.49 -6.86 -24.77
CA SER A 204 -16.70 -5.93 -23.66
C SER A 204 -15.87 -6.24 -22.43
N ILE A 205 -15.67 -5.20 -21.63
CA ILE A 205 -15.02 -5.23 -20.32
C ILE A 205 -16.06 -4.78 -19.31
N LEU A 206 -16.36 -5.59 -18.30
CA LEU A 206 -17.27 -5.26 -17.21
C LEU A 206 -16.46 -4.76 -16.00
N LEU A 207 -16.83 -3.58 -15.50
CA LEU A 207 -16.19 -3.00 -14.32
C LEU A 207 -16.85 -3.48 -13.03
N ASP A 208 -16.09 -3.43 -11.96
CA ASP A 208 -16.55 -3.69 -10.60
C ASP A 208 -16.98 -2.38 -9.93
N ASP A 209 -17.92 -1.69 -10.55
CA ASP A 209 -18.56 -0.48 -10.06
C ASP A 209 -20.04 -0.73 -9.73
N GLN A 210 -20.67 0.24 -9.05
CA GLN A 210 -22.08 0.12 -8.65
C GLN A 210 -23.03 0.03 -9.86
N GLU A 211 -22.66 0.68 -10.96
CA GLU A 211 -23.46 0.74 -12.20
C GLU A 211 -23.23 -0.45 -13.12
N LYS A 212 -22.24 -1.31 -12.82
CA LYS A 212 -21.81 -2.44 -13.66
C LYS A 212 -21.50 -1.97 -15.09
N THR A 213 -20.71 -0.91 -15.18
CA THR A 213 -20.35 -0.28 -16.45
C THR A 213 -19.68 -1.30 -17.38
N ALA A 214 -20.16 -1.37 -18.63
CA ALA A 214 -19.58 -2.19 -19.67
C ALA A 214 -18.87 -1.30 -20.71
N LEU A 215 -17.58 -1.49 -20.91
CA LEU A 215 -16.78 -0.75 -21.88
C LEU A 215 -16.52 -1.61 -23.12
N PRO A 216 -16.53 -1.04 -24.34
CA PRO A 216 -16.25 -1.80 -25.54
C PRO A 216 -14.76 -2.13 -25.67
N ILE A 217 -14.47 -3.29 -26.23
CA ILE A 217 -13.12 -3.68 -26.64
C ILE A 217 -13.06 -3.85 -28.16
N SER A 218 -12.08 -3.25 -28.80
CA SER A 218 -11.84 -3.41 -30.25
C SER A 218 -11.34 -4.82 -30.55
N LYS A 219 -11.90 -5.47 -31.60
CA LYS A 219 -11.47 -6.82 -32.03
C LYS A 219 -9.96 -6.95 -32.20
N LEU A 220 -9.31 -5.90 -32.71
CA LEU A 220 -7.85 -5.87 -32.91
C LEU A 220 -7.06 -5.80 -31.61
N ARG A 221 -7.68 -5.36 -30.52
CA ARG A 221 -7.02 -5.14 -29.22
C ARG A 221 -7.30 -6.27 -28.21
N VAL A 222 -8.22 -7.19 -28.50
CA VAL A 222 -8.62 -8.26 -27.56
C VAL A 222 -7.43 -9.12 -27.12
N LYS A 223 -6.55 -9.48 -28.08
CA LYS A 223 -5.38 -10.33 -27.78
C LYS A 223 -4.40 -9.59 -26.85
N GLU A 224 -4.01 -8.38 -27.21
CA GLU A 224 -3.09 -7.54 -26.46
C GLU A 224 -3.66 -7.24 -25.06
N PHE A 225 -4.93 -6.87 -24.97
CA PHE A 225 -5.63 -6.64 -23.71
C PHE A 225 -5.56 -7.86 -22.79
N ARG A 226 -5.82 -9.06 -23.32
CA ARG A 226 -5.77 -10.30 -22.55
C ARG A 226 -4.37 -10.56 -22.00
N GLU A 227 -3.35 -10.39 -22.82
CA GLU A 227 -1.95 -10.59 -22.43
C GLU A 227 -1.54 -9.63 -21.32
N GLU A 228 -1.82 -8.33 -21.47
CA GLU A 228 -1.52 -7.29 -20.49
C GLU A 228 -2.31 -7.48 -19.18
N PHE A 229 -3.58 -7.86 -19.26
CA PHE A 229 -4.41 -8.09 -18.08
C PHE A 229 -3.97 -9.35 -17.31
N LEU A 230 -3.57 -10.41 -18.00
CA LEU A 230 -3.02 -11.61 -17.37
C LEU A 230 -1.69 -11.29 -16.67
N MET A 231 -0.79 -10.53 -17.30
CA MET A 231 0.44 -10.06 -16.65
C MET A 231 0.15 -9.20 -15.40
N TYR A 232 -0.88 -8.36 -15.44
CA TYR A 232 -1.33 -7.60 -14.29
C TYR A 232 -1.81 -8.54 -13.16
N LEU A 233 -2.64 -9.54 -13.47
CA LEU A 233 -3.13 -10.52 -12.49
C LEU A 233 -1.99 -11.36 -11.91
N GLU A 234 -1.03 -11.81 -12.72
CA GLU A 234 0.15 -12.54 -12.25
C GLU A 234 0.99 -11.70 -11.28
N LYS A 235 1.20 -10.42 -11.57
CA LYS A 235 1.83 -9.49 -10.62
C LYS A 235 1.01 -9.35 -9.33
N ALA A 236 -0.31 -9.27 -9.43
CA ALA A 236 -1.20 -9.15 -8.28
C ALA A 236 -1.24 -10.43 -7.44
N VAL A 237 -1.23 -11.63 -8.08
CA VAL A 237 -1.28 -12.95 -7.42
C VAL A 237 0.09 -13.39 -6.90
N SER A 238 1.21 -13.11 -7.61
CA SER A 238 2.56 -13.37 -7.07
C SER A 238 2.89 -12.50 -5.86
N HIS A 239 1.93 -11.73 -5.44
CA HIS A 239 1.94 -10.86 -4.28
C HIS A 239 0.93 -11.30 -3.20
N VAL A 240 0.34 -12.50 -3.29
CA VAL A 240 -0.53 -13.12 -2.23
C VAL A 240 0.21 -14.19 -1.43
#